data_4e1d72ad767e7072db06dc8e83b2385c
#
_entry.id   4e1d72ad767e7072db06dc8e83b2385c
#
_cell.length_a   1.000
_cell.length_b   1.000
_cell.length_c   1.000
_cell.angle_alpha   90.00
_cell.angle_beta   90.00
_cell.angle_gamma   90.00
#
_symmetry.space_group_name_H-M   'P 1'
#
loop_
_entity.id
_entity.type
_entity.pdbx_description
1 polymer ?
#
loop_
_entity_poly.entity_id
_entity_poly.type
_entity_poly.pdbx_seq_one_letter_code
_entity_poly.pdbx_strand_id
1 'polypeptide(L)'
;MAEGKVINVTELVDRQKFGLFHLKLMVWLFLVLLLDGYDISAASLANPDIIRQWNLQPEDTTYFLTASLAGIMVGAIIFGWFGDRFGRKTTILTAATLFGAATLACALSTNLDQLTLFRFLCGIGIGGVMPNTIALAAEMAPKGVQATLIILMFTGTPTGSSLPGPIAAWVVPHYGWQMIFWIGGLIPLAIVVLLFFVLPESIQ
;
A
#
# COMPACT_ATOMS: atom_id res chain seq x y z
N MET A 1 46.18 -15.27 13.38
CA MET A 1 45.16 -14.30 12.97
C MET A 1 44.09 -15.07 12.19
N ALA A 2 42.88 -15.16 12.73
CA ALA A 2 41.79 -15.81 12.01
C ALA A 2 41.37 -14.88 10.87
N GLU A 3 41.57 -15.29 9.63
CA GLU A 3 40.98 -14.63 8.47
C GLU A 3 39.47 -14.64 8.63
N GLY A 4 38.88 -13.49 8.91
CA GLY A 4 37.44 -13.33 8.95
C GLY A 4 36.89 -13.63 7.54
N LYS A 5 36.23 -14.77 7.39
CA LYS A 5 35.56 -15.16 6.16
C LYS A 5 34.47 -14.12 5.89
N VAL A 6 34.71 -13.19 4.96
CA VAL A 6 33.70 -12.22 4.52
C VAL A 6 32.59 -13.03 3.85
N ILE A 7 31.46 -13.17 4.53
CA ILE A 7 30.29 -13.86 4.02
C ILE A 7 29.56 -12.89 3.12
N ASN A 8 29.51 -13.17 1.82
CA ASN A 8 28.72 -12.40 0.89
C ASN A 8 27.25 -12.81 1.03
N VAL A 9 26.47 -11.97 1.70
CA VAL A 9 25.04 -12.24 1.98
C VAL A 9 24.24 -12.44 0.71
N THR A 10 24.56 -11.70 -0.35
CA THR A 10 23.91 -11.83 -1.66
C THR A 10 24.09 -13.24 -2.25
N GLU A 11 25.30 -13.82 -2.13
CA GLU A 11 25.54 -15.20 -2.58
C GLU A 11 24.77 -16.23 -1.76
N LEU A 12 24.56 -15.98 -0.48
CA LEU A 12 23.76 -16.86 0.37
C LEU A 12 22.28 -16.85 -0.05
N VAL A 13 21.73 -15.69 -0.34
CA VAL A 13 20.34 -15.56 -0.85
C VAL A 13 20.21 -16.24 -2.21
N ASP A 14 21.17 -16.03 -3.12
CA ASP A 14 21.14 -16.61 -4.47
C ASP A 14 21.22 -18.15 -4.47
N ARG A 15 21.87 -18.75 -3.47
CA ARG A 15 21.97 -20.21 -3.31
C ARG A 15 20.74 -20.82 -2.64
N GLN A 16 19.84 -20.01 -2.07
CA GLN A 16 18.63 -20.54 -1.46
C GLN A 16 17.66 -21.06 -2.51
N LYS A 17 17.08 -22.22 -2.21
CA LYS A 17 15.96 -22.73 -3.01
C LYS A 17 14.69 -21.98 -2.62
N PHE A 18 13.83 -21.72 -3.61
CA PHE A 18 12.50 -21.22 -3.34
C PHE A 18 11.78 -22.12 -2.31
N GLY A 19 11.33 -21.56 -1.22
CA GLY A 19 10.71 -22.30 -0.11
C GLY A 19 9.54 -21.56 0.49
N LEU A 20 8.95 -22.14 1.52
CA LEU A 20 7.77 -21.62 2.21
C LEU A 20 7.94 -20.19 2.74
N PHE A 21 9.16 -19.80 3.12
CA PHE A 21 9.48 -18.43 3.54
C PHE A 21 9.21 -17.42 2.42
N HIS A 22 9.72 -17.68 1.21
CA HIS A 22 9.54 -16.81 0.05
C HIS A 22 8.08 -16.74 -0.37
N LEU A 23 7.34 -17.85 -0.30
CA LEU A 23 5.91 -17.88 -0.59
C LEU A 23 5.12 -17.03 0.43
N LYS A 24 5.41 -17.16 1.71
CA LYS A 24 4.77 -16.34 2.75
C LYS A 24 5.05 -14.86 2.54
N LEU A 25 6.31 -14.49 2.30
CA LEU A 25 6.70 -13.11 2.03
C LEU A 25 5.94 -12.57 0.82
N MET A 26 5.91 -13.31 -0.28
CA MET A 26 5.19 -12.92 -1.51
C MET A 26 3.70 -12.69 -1.25
N VAL A 27 3.04 -13.58 -0.50
CA VAL A 27 1.62 -13.42 -0.16
C VAL A 27 1.38 -12.13 0.62
N TRP A 28 2.22 -11.81 1.60
CA TRP A 28 2.09 -10.58 2.37
C TRP A 28 2.31 -9.33 1.53
N LEU A 29 3.33 -9.35 0.67
CA LEU A 29 3.61 -8.22 -0.22
C LEU A 29 2.52 -8.06 -1.30
N PHE A 30 1.97 -9.17 -1.80
CA PHE A 30 0.79 -9.17 -2.67
C PHE A 30 -0.42 -8.53 -1.97
N LEU A 31 -0.71 -8.88 -0.71
CA LEU A 31 -1.81 -8.29 0.05
C LEU A 31 -1.64 -6.78 0.26
N VAL A 32 -0.43 -6.32 0.47
CA VAL A 32 -0.12 -4.89 0.59
C VAL A 32 -0.45 -4.16 -0.72
N LEU A 33 -0.02 -4.69 -1.88
CA LEU A 33 -0.33 -4.11 -3.19
C LEU A 33 -1.81 -4.26 -3.57
N LEU A 34 -2.50 -5.28 -3.08
CA LEU A 34 -3.93 -5.44 -3.25
C LEU A 34 -4.69 -4.29 -2.57
N LEU A 35 -4.28 -3.89 -1.38
CA LEU A 35 -4.88 -2.76 -0.66
C LEU A 35 -4.63 -1.42 -1.36
N ASP A 36 -3.44 -1.24 -1.94
CA ASP A 36 -3.13 -0.10 -2.79
C ASP A 36 -4.09 -0.02 -3.99
N GLY A 37 -4.27 -1.13 -4.71
CA GLY A 37 -5.24 -1.23 -5.80
C GLY A 37 -6.68 -0.95 -5.37
N TYR A 38 -7.08 -1.43 -4.19
CA TYR A 38 -8.40 -1.16 -3.62
C TYR A 38 -8.64 0.36 -3.49
N ASP A 39 -7.70 1.09 -2.89
CA ASP A 39 -7.84 2.53 -2.65
C ASP A 39 -7.99 3.35 -3.93
N ILE A 40 -7.24 3.01 -4.98
CA ILE A 40 -7.31 3.70 -6.28
C ILE A 40 -8.75 3.69 -6.83
N SER A 41 -9.43 2.55 -6.77
CA SER A 41 -10.80 2.41 -7.29
C SER A 41 -11.86 2.88 -6.30
N ALA A 42 -11.62 2.75 -5.00
CA ALA A 42 -12.54 3.13 -3.94
C ALA A 42 -12.95 4.61 -4.01
N ALA A 43 -12.00 5.51 -4.23
CA ALA A 43 -12.24 6.94 -4.35
C ALA A 43 -13.13 7.28 -5.55
N SER A 44 -12.88 6.66 -6.70
CA SER A 44 -13.66 6.88 -7.92
C SER A 44 -15.11 6.38 -7.76
N LEU A 45 -15.31 5.26 -7.06
CA LEU A 45 -16.64 4.71 -6.81
C LEU A 45 -17.44 5.49 -5.77
N ALA A 46 -16.78 6.11 -4.78
CA ALA A 46 -17.41 6.99 -3.81
C ALA A 46 -17.81 8.36 -4.39
N ASN A 47 -17.14 8.80 -5.47
CA ASN A 47 -17.28 10.14 -6.03
C ASN A 47 -18.74 10.56 -6.38
N PRO A 48 -19.57 9.74 -7.05
CA PRO A 48 -20.94 10.15 -7.38
C PRO A 48 -21.80 10.46 -6.14
N ASP A 49 -21.62 9.70 -5.06
CA ASP A 49 -22.38 9.91 -3.83
C ASP A 49 -21.87 11.09 -3.02
N ILE A 50 -20.57 11.38 -3.06
CA ILE A 50 -19.95 12.59 -2.49
C ILE A 50 -20.51 13.84 -3.19
N ILE A 51 -20.56 13.86 -4.53
CA ILE A 51 -21.13 14.94 -5.33
C ILE A 51 -22.58 15.20 -4.89
N ARG A 52 -23.38 14.15 -4.79
CA ARG A 52 -24.80 14.27 -4.39
C ARG A 52 -24.95 14.76 -2.94
N GLN A 53 -24.18 14.23 -2.01
CA GLN A 53 -24.32 14.56 -0.60
C GLN A 53 -23.90 15.98 -0.30
N TRP A 54 -22.84 16.46 -0.92
CA TRP A 54 -22.29 17.80 -0.68
C TRP A 54 -22.71 18.84 -1.73
N ASN A 55 -23.59 18.45 -2.67
CA ASN A 55 -24.11 19.31 -3.75
C ASN A 55 -22.99 20.01 -4.54
N LEU A 56 -21.95 19.24 -4.93
CA LEU A 56 -20.77 19.71 -5.64
C LEU A 56 -20.98 19.67 -7.15
N GLN A 57 -20.14 20.42 -7.88
CA GLN A 57 -20.00 20.24 -9.31
C GLN A 57 -18.97 19.11 -9.60
N PRO A 58 -19.11 18.36 -10.70
CA PRO A 58 -18.14 17.31 -11.05
C PRO A 58 -16.68 17.80 -11.11
N GLU A 59 -16.47 19.05 -11.52
CA GLU A 59 -15.16 19.68 -11.61
C GLU A 59 -14.48 19.83 -10.25
N ASP A 60 -15.24 20.10 -9.19
CA ASP A 60 -14.74 20.30 -7.83
C ASP A 60 -14.05 19.03 -7.29
N THR A 61 -14.52 17.88 -7.73
CA THR A 61 -14.01 16.59 -7.26
C THR A 61 -12.66 16.20 -7.88
N THR A 62 -12.24 16.88 -8.93
CA THR A 62 -10.92 16.65 -9.57
C THR A 62 -9.79 16.84 -8.58
N TYR A 63 -9.90 17.81 -7.68
CA TYR A 63 -8.86 18.10 -6.69
C TYR A 63 -8.64 16.95 -5.72
N PHE A 64 -9.71 16.33 -5.19
CA PHE A 64 -9.53 15.22 -4.26
C PHE A 64 -9.07 13.93 -4.95
N LEU A 65 -9.48 13.70 -6.19
CA LEU A 65 -9.02 12.53 -6.97
C LEU A 65 -7.54 12.65 -7.34
N THR A 66 -7.09 13.86 -7.69
CA THR A 66 -5.69 14.11 -8.07
C THR A 66 -4.77 14.30 -6.86
N ALA A 67 -5.29 14.69 -5.70
CA ALA A 67 -4.51 14.91 -4.49
C ALA A 67 -3.71 13.67 -4.08
N SER A 68 -4.30 12.46 -4.20
CA SER A 68 -3.58 11.21 -3.94
C SER A 68 -2.38 11.03 -4.87
N LEU A 69 -2.49 11.38 -6.15
CA LEU A 69 -1.38 11.25 -7.09
C LEU A 69 -0.22 12.17 -6.71
N ALA A 70 -0.53 13.41 -6.32
CA ALA A 70 0.48 14.34 -5.80
C ALA A 70 1.11 13.80 -4.51
N GLY A 71 0.31 13.23 -3.62
CA GLY A 71 0.78 12.56 -2.41
C GLY A 71 1.72 11.38 -2.70
N ILE A 72 1.41 10.55 -3.69
CA ILE A 72 2.24 9.41 -4.12
C ILE A 72 3.64 9.89 -4.55
N MET A 73 3.72 10.97 -5.34
CA MET A 73 5.01 11.54 -5.76
C MET A 73 5.85 11.99 -4.56
N VAL A 74 5.23 12.71 -3.63
CA VAL A 74 5.90 13.18 -2.39
C VAL A 74 6.31 11.99 -1.52
N GLY A 75 5.41 11.04 -1.34
CA GLY A 75 5.62 9.84 -0.53
C GLY A 75 6.74 8.95 -1.06
N ALA A 76 6.83 8.75 -2.37
CA ALA A 76 7.89 7.97 -2.99
C ALA A 76 9.29 8.55 -2.69
N ILE A 77 9.43 9.88 -2.70
CA ILE A 77 10.69 10.56 -2.35
C ILE A 77 11.00 10.40 -0.87
N ILE A 78 10.05 10.75 0.01
CA ILE A 78 10.24 10.71 1.46
C ILE A 78 10.53 9.30 1.94
N PHE A 79 9.69 8.34 1.58
CA PHE A 79 9.81 6.96 2.04
C PHE A 79 10.85 6.16 1.27
N GLY A 80 11.27 6.59 0.08
CA GLY A 80 12.45 6.06 -0.59
C GLY A 80 13.70 6.31 0.26
N TRP A 81 13.95 7.58 0.62
CA TRP A 81 15.05 7.94 1.52
C TRP A 81 14.93 7.29 2.90
N PHE A 82 13.71 7.23 3.45
CA PHE A 82 13.46 6.62 4.75
C PHE A 82 13.77 5.11 4.72
N GLY A 83 13.42 4.41 3.63
CA GLY A 83 13.69 3.00 3.43
C GLY A 83 15.17 2.65 3.37
N ASP A 84 15.98 3.50 2.74
CA ASP A 84 17.43 3.34 2.66
C ASP A 84 18.12 3.58 4.03
N ARG A 85 17.52 4.42 4.89
CA ARG A 85 18.12 4.79 6.18
C ARG A 85 17.65 3.92 7.35
N PHE A 86 16.38 3.55 7.39
CA PHE A 86 15.74 2.89 8.55
C PHE A 86 15.30 1.45 8.25
N GLY A 87 15.57 0.96 7.03
CA GLY A 87 15.22 -0.39 6.61
C GLY A 87 13.83 -0.50 5.97
N ARG A 88 13.68 -1.49 5.10
CA ARG A 88 12.46 -1.68 4.27
C ARG A 88 11.23 -2.04 5.10
N LYS A 89 11.38 -2.90 6.11
CA LYS A 89 10.29 -3.30 7.01
C LYS A 89 9.68 -2.11 7.73
N THR A 90 10.50 -1.33 8.43
CA THR A 90 10.05 -0.15 9.18
C THR A 90 9.34 0.83 8.26
N THR A 91 9.85 1.01 7.06
CA THR A 91 9.28 1.92 6.06
C THR A 91 7.94 1.43 5.55
N ILE A 92 7.79 0.16 5.20
CA ILE A 92 6.51 -0.42 4.77
C ILE A 92 5.47 -0.29 5.88
N LEU A 93 5.83 -0.60 7.13
CA LEU A 93 4.90 -0.52 8.26
C LEU A 93 4.45 0.92 8.54
N THR A 94 5.37 1.89 8.54
CA THR A 94 5.03 3.30 8.78
C THR A 94 4.21 3.89 7.64
N ALA A 95 4.58 3.60 6.39
CA ALA A 95 3.86 4.05 5.20
C ALA A 95 2.46 3.45 5.12
N ALA A 96 2.31 2.14 5.38
CA ALA A 96 1.01 1.46 5.39
C ALA A 96 0.13 1.91 6.58
N THR A 97 0.72 2.24 7.73
CA THR A 97 0.00 2.83 8.87
C THR A 97 -0.54 4.21 8.51
N LEU A 98 0.30 5.06 7.92
CA LEU A 98 -0.13 6.39 7.44
C LEU A 98 -1.25 6.27 6.43
N PHE A 99 -1.12 5.38 5.46
CA PHE A 99 -2.14 5.10 4.45
C PHE A 99 -3.46 4.68 5.10
N GLY A 100 -3.45 3.65 5.94
CA GLY A 100 -4.68 3.15 6.58
C GLY A 100 -5.34 4.19 7.49
N ALA A 101 -4.57 4.94 8.28
CA ALA A 101 -5.09 6.00 9.16
C ALA A 101 -5.68 7.17 8.34
N ALA A 102 -5.01 7.58 7.27
CA ALA A 102 -5.52 8.65 6.39
C ALA A 102 -6.78 8.21 5.64
N THR A 103 -6.87 6.93 5.21
CA THR A 103 -8.09 6.37 4.60
C THR A 103 -9.26 6.35 5.59
N LEU A 104 -9.03 6.02 6.86
CA LEU A 104 -10.07 6.16 7.90
C LEU A 104 -10.48 7.62 8.10
N ALA A 105 -9.54 8.55 8.07
CA ALA A 105 -9.84 9.97 8.16
C ALA A 105 -10.70 10.46 6.97
N CYS A 106 -10.53 9.90 5.76
CA CYS A 106 -11.41 10.16 4.63
C CYS A 106 -12.87 9.79 4.96
N ALA A 107 -13.10 8.67 5.64
CA ALA A 107 -14.45 8.26 6.06
C ALA A 107 -15.10 9.24 7.05
N LEU A 108 -14.31 9.99 7.80
CA LEU A 108 -14.75 10.97 8.81
C LEU A 108 -14.83 12.40 8.26
N SER A 109 -14.47 12.62 7.00
CA SER A 109 -14.47 13.95 6.39
C SER A 109 -15.90 14.51 6.30
N THR A 110 -16.05 15.80 6.59
CA THR A 110 -17.31 16.53 6.55
C THR A 110 -17.42 17.52 5.40
N ASN A 111 -16.32 17.78 4.71
CA ASN A 111 -16.25 18.66 3.56
C ASN A 111 -15.15 18.22 2.57
N LEU A 112 -15.16 18.81 1.38
CA LEU A 112 -14.26 18.48 0.28
C LEU A 112 -12.79 18.79 0.61
N ASP A 113 -12.51 19.89 1.32
CA ASP A 113 -11.14 20.27 1.66
C ASP A 113 -10.47 19.27 2.60
N GLN A 114 -11.21 18.80 3.62
CA GLN A 114 -10.73 17.75 4.51
C GLN A 114 -10.51 16.44 3.76
N LEU A 115 -11.45 16.06 2.89
CA LEU A 115 -11.32 14.86 2.08
C LEU A 115 -10.08 14.95 1.18
N THR A 116 -9.86 16.10 0.55
CA THR A 116 -8.70 16.36 -0.32
C THR A 116 -7.38 16.24 0.46
N LEU A 117 -7.32 16.84 1.66
CA LEU A 117 -6.15 16.73 2.53
C LEU A 117 -5.87 15.29 2.94
N PHE A 118 -6.89 14.56 3.36
CA PHE A 118 -6.72 13.16 3.77
C PHE A 118 -6.35 12.26 2.59
N ARG A 119 -6.88 12.51 1.40
CA ARG A 119 -6.49 11.83 0.17
C ARG A 119 -5.02 12.10 -0.20
N PHE A 120 -4.53 13.32 0.01
CA PHE A 120 -3.12 13.63 -0.16
C PHE A 120 -2.24 12.83 0.82
N LEU A 121 -2.63 12.76 2.10
CA LEU A 121 -1.92 11.95 3.11
C LEU A 121 -1.98 10.45 2.80
N CYS A 122 -3.13 9.92 2.30
CA CYS A 122 -3.22 8.57 1.78
C CYS A 122 -2.17 8.33 0.69
N GLY A 123 -2.09 9.24 -0.27
CA GLY A 123 -1.13 9.18 -1.36
C GLY A 123 0.32 9.12 -0.85
N ILE A 124 0.68 9.93 0.16
CA ILE A 124 2.01 9.88 0.77
C ILE A 124 2.30 8.47 1.32
N GLY A 125 1.35 7.85 2.01
CA GLY A 125 1.50 6.48 2.51
C GLY A 125 1.70 5.47 1.36
N ILE A 126 0.82 5.48 0.36
CA ILE A 126 0.87 4.62 -0.83
C ILE A 126 2.20 4.76 -1.56
N GLY A 127 2.67 6.00 -1.78
CA GLY A 127 3.93 6.28 -2.45
C GLY A 127 5.15 5.68 -1.74
N GLY A 128 5.05 5.49 -0.41
CA GLY A 128 6.10 4.82 0.37
C GLY A 128 6.04 3.31 0.30
N VAL A 129 4.85 2.73 0.18
CA VAL A 129 4.64 1.28 0.23
C VAL A 129 5.24 0.57 -0.99
N MET A 130 4.86 1.00 -2.19
CA MET A 130 5.19 0.30 -3.43
C MET A 130 6.70 0.12 -3.68
N PRO A 131 7.55 1.18 -3.67
CA PRO A 131 8.98 1.03 -3.95
C PRO A 131 9.68 0.18 -2.89
N ASN A 132 9.33 0.33 -1.62
CA ASN A 132 9.93 -0.45 -0.54
C ASN A 132 9.51 -1.92 -0.56
N THR A 133 8.29 -2.22 -0.99
CA THR A 133 7.80 -3.59 -1.21
C THR A 133 8.56 -4.29 -2.32
N ILE A 134 8.82 -3.59 -3.43
CA ILE A 134 9.64 -4.10 -4.55
C ILE A 134 11.08 -4.34 -4.10
N ALA A 135 11.67 -3.36 -3.39
CA ALA A 135 13.03 -3.48 -2.89
C ALA A 135 13.18 -4.68 -1.95
N LEU A 136 12.27 -4.83 -0.99
CA LEU A 136 12.27 -5.97 -0.06
C LEU A 136 12.12 -7.32 -0.80
N ALA A 137 11.21 -7.40 -1.77
CA ALA A 137 11.05 -8.59 -2.59
C ALA A 137 12.33 -8.92 -3.37
N ALA A 138 12.98 -7.90 -3.95
CA ALA A 138 14.22 -8.05 -4.69
C ALA A 138 15.40 -8.48 -3.80
N GLU A 139 15.50 -7.95 -2.59
CA GLU A 139 16.56 -8.29 -1.62
C GLU A 139 16.43 -9.73 -1.09
N MET A 140 15.21 -10.22 -0.95
CA MET A 140 14.94 -11.53 -0.33
C MET A 140 14.74 -12.68 -1.32
N ALA A 141 14.51 -12.38 -2.59
CA ALA A 141 14.20 -13.41 -3.60
C ALA A 141 15.48 -13.93 -4.28
N PRO A 142 15.64 -15.27 -4.45
CA PRO A 142 16.71 -15.84 -5.27
C PRO A 142 16.64 -15.33 -6.71
N LYS A 143 17.79 -14.98 -7.31
CA LYS A 143 17.86 -14.38 -8.66
C LYS A 143 17.11 -15.15 -9.74
N GLY A 144 17.11 -16.48 -9.67
CA GLY A 144 16.45 -17.33 -10.67
C GLY A 144 14.92 -17.19 -10.72
N VAL A 145 14.27 -16.70 -9.65
CA VAL A 145 12.79 -16.56 -9.54
C VAL A 145 12.35 -15.15 -9.19
N GLN A 146 13.27 -14.24 -8.91
CA GLN A 146 13.02 -12.88 -8.46
C GLN A 146 12.03 -12.12 -9.36
N ALA A 147 12.28 -12.11 -10.67
CA ALA A 147 11.41 -11.41 -11.62
C ALA A 147 9.98 -11.98 -11.60
N THR A 148 9.84 -13.30 -11.56
CA THR A 148 8.54 -13.97 -11.50
C THR A 148 7.79 -13.62 -10.23
N LEU A 149 8.46 -13.60 -9.06
CA LEU A 149 7.87 -13.25 -7.78
C LEU A 149 7.39 -11.79 -7.77
N ILE A 150 8.19 -10.86 -8.29
CA ILE A 150 7.82 -9.46 -8.40
C ILE A 150 6.58 -9.30 -9.30
N ILE A 151 6.55 -9.95 -10.46
CA ILE A 151 5.40 -9.89 -11.38
C ILE A 151 4.14 -10.45 -10.70
N LEU A 152 4.23 -11.61 -10.05
CA LEU A 152 3.09 -12.19 -9.33
C LEU A 152 2.58 -11.28 -8.21
N MET A 153 3.48 -10.67 -7.45
CA MET A 153 3.13 -9.69 -6.42
C MET A 153 2.39 -8.49 -7.00
N PHE A 154 2.80 -7.98 -8.17
CA PHE A 154 2.16 -6.87 -8.85
C PHE A 154 0.73 -7.17 -9.33
N THR A 155 0.35 -8.45 -9.50
CA THR A 155 -1.05 -8.79 -9.80
C THR A 155 -2.00 -8.43 -8.64
N GLY A 156 -1.46 -8.12 -7.47
CA GLY A 156 -2.23 -7.60 -6.33
C GLY A 156 -2.96 -6.30 -6.65
N THR A 157 -2.29 -5.34 -7.29
CA THR A 157 -2.89 -4.02 -7.60
C THR A 157 -4.13 -4.12 -8.52
N PRO A 158 -4.10 -4.76 -9.70
CA PRO A 158 -5.30 -4.91 -10.51
C PRO A 158 -6.38 -5.78 -9.83
N THR A 159 -5.99 -6.80 -9.08
CA THR A 159 -6.93 -7.60 -8.30
C THR A 159 -7.62 -6.74 -7.24
N GLY A 160 -6.85 -5.94 -6.51
CA GLY A 160 -7.37 -5.00 -5.51
C GLY A 160 -8.31 -3.98 -6.10
N SER A 161 -8.00 -3.44 -7.29
CA SER A 161 -8.84 -2.45 -7.98
C SER A 161 -10.21 -3.00 -8.41
N SER A 162 -10.36 -4.31 -8.55
CA SER A 162 -11.64 -4.94 -8.88
C SER A 162 -12.57 -5.14 -7.67
N LEU A 163 -12.04 -5.13 -6.45
CA LEU A 163 -12.79 -5.43 -5.23
C LEU A 163 -13.80 -4.35 -4.81
N PRO A 164 -13.49 -3.03 -4.90
CA PRO A 164 -14.43 -2.01 -4.45
C PRO A 164 -15.77 -2.01 -5.18
N GLY A 165 -15.82 -2.42 -6.46
CA GLY A 165 -17.04 -2.43 -7.25
C GLY A 165 -18.16 -3.25 -6.62
N PRO A 166 -18.00 -4.57 -6.44
CA PRO A 166 -18.98 -5.43 -5.77
C PRO A 166 -19.28 -5.00 -4.33
N ILE A 167 -18.26 -4.55 -3.59
CA ILE A 167 -18.39 -4.05 -2.21
C ILE A 167 -19.28 -2.80 -2.20
N ALA A 168 -18.97 -1.81 -3.03
CA ALA A 168 -19.71 -0.56 -3.13
C ALA A 168 -21.17 -0.79 -3.53
N ALA A 169 -21.41 -1.67 -4.50
CA ALA A 169 -22.77 -1.99 -4.96
C ALA A 169 -23.69 -2.47 -3.83
N TRP A 170 -23.12 -3.17 -2.84
CA TRP A 170 -23.89 -3.66 -1.69
C TRP A 170 -23.85 -2.69 -0.50
N VAL A 171 -22.70 -2.09 -0.22
CA VAL A 171 -22.46 -1.29 1.02
C VAL A 171 -23.03 0.13 0.89
N VAL A 172 -22.83 0.80 -0.25
CA VAL A 172 -23.18 2.21 -0.42
C VAL A 172 -24.68 2.47 -0.26
N PRO A 173 -25.60 1.68 -0.83
CA PRO A 173 -27.03 1.91 -0.67
C PRO A 173 -27.53 1.79 0.77
N HIS A 174 -26.80 1.03 1.64
CA HIS A 174 -27.22 0.74 3.00
C HIS A 174 -26.52 1.61 4.05
N TYR A 175 -25.24 1.94 3.82
CA TYR A 175 -24.36 2.56 4.82
C TYR A 175 -23.66 3.84 4.33
N GLY A 176 -23.89 4.22 3.08
CA GLY A 176 -23.25 5.39 2.48
C GLY A 176 -21.81 5.13 1.99
N TRP A 177 -21.27 6.11 1.26
CA TRP A 177 -19.95 6.04 0.64
C TRP A 177 -18.80 5.95 1.67
N GLN A 178 -19.00 6.49 2.87
CA GLN A 178 -18.00 6.47 3.95
C GLN A 178 -17.55 5.04 4.29
N MET A 179 -18.44 4.07 4.15
CA MET A 179 -18.13 2.68 4.49
C MET A 179 -17.06 2.06 3.58
N ILE A 180 -16.95 2.54 2.34
CA ILE A 180 -15.87 2.12 1.42
C ILE A 180 -14.50 2.48 2.03
N PHE A 181 -14.38 3.69 2.58
CA PHE A 181 -13.15 4.15 3.24
C PHE A 181 -12.94 3.50 4.62
N TRP A 182 -14.01 3.17 5.36
CA TRP A 182 -13.88 2.38 6.59
C TRP A 182 -13.27 1.01 6.31
N ILE A 183 -13.75 0.29 5.31
CA ILE A 183 -13.20 -1.00 4.88
C ILE A 183 -11.75 -0.82 4.40
N GLY A 184 -11.53 0.18 3.52
CA GLY A 184 -10.23 0.48 2.94
C GLY A 184 -9.18 0.97 3.94
N GLY A 185 -9.56 1.43 5.13
CA GLY A 185 -8.64 1.86 6.17
C GLY A 185 -8.42 0.81 7.28
N LEU A 186 -9.50 0.14 7.72
CA LEU A 186 -9.40 -0.87 8.79
C LEU A 186 -8.61 -2.11 8.37
N ILE A 187 -8.83 -2.59 7.14
CA ILE A 187 -8.13 -3.79 6.65
C ILE A 187 -6.62 -3.56 6.54
N PRO A 188 -6.12 -2.46 5.94
CA PRO A 188 -4.68 -2.17 5.96
C PRO A 188 -4.09 -2.09 7.37
N LEU A 189 -4.76 -1.42 8.30
CA LEU A 189 -4.27 -1.33 9.68
C LEU A 189 -4.21 -2.69 10.37
N ALA A 190 -5.21 -3.56 10.16
CA ALA A 190 -5.17 -4.93 10.66
C ALA A 190 -4.01 -5.72 10.05
N ILE A 191 -3.77 -5.56 8.74
CA ILE A 191 -2.65 -6.20 8.04
C ILE A 191 -1.30 -5.66 8.55
N VAL A 192 -1.17 -4.35 8.83
CA VAL A 192 0.05 -3.78 9.42
C VAL A 192 0.41 -4.45 10.74
N VAL A 193 -0.58 -4.69 11.62
CA VAL A 193 -0.35 -5.40 12.88
C VAL A 193 0.20 -6.81 12.62
N LEU A 194 -0.34 -7.53 11.64
CA LEU A 194 0.15 -8.86 11.28
C LEU A 194 1.55 -8.79 10.64
N LEU A 195 1.78 -7.84 9.76
CA LEU A 195 3.08 -7.61 9.10
C LEU A 195 4.19 -7.30 10.11
N PHE A 196 3.88 -6.59 11.19
CA PHE A 196 4.85 -6.30 12.24
C PHE A 196 5.51 -7.57 12.79
N PHE A 197 4.73 -8.65 12.95
CA PHE A 197 5.22 -9.93 13.47
C PHE A 197 5.83 -10.84 12.39
N VAL A 198 5.43 -10.70 11.13
CA VAL A 198 5.76 -11.66 10.07
C VAL A 198 6.85 -11.15 9.13
N LEU A 199 6.91 -9.84 8.88
CA LEU A 199 7.85 -9.28 7.92
C LEU A 199 9.29 -9.37 8.48
N PRO A 200 10.23 -9.95 7.71
CA PRO A 200 11.64 -9.93 8.09
C PRO A 200 12.23 -8.53 7.96
N GLU A 201 13.28 -8.23 8.72
CA GLU A 201 14.08 -7.02 8.54
C GLU A 201 14.88 -7.12 7.23
N SER A 202 15.21 -5.96 6.65
CA SER A 202 16.10 -5.87 5.48
C SER A 202 17.49 -6.43 5.80
N ILE A 203 18.16 -6.96 4.80
CA ILE A 203 19.51 -7.54 4.89
C ILE A 203 20.60 -6.45 4.82
N GLN A 204 20.22 -5.20 4.56
CA GLN A 204 21.13 -4.05 4.48
C GLN A 204 21.55 -3.54 5.85
#